data_2fc6332bfda85d7b5be7ccdf4979cf8c
#
_entry.id   2fc6332bfda85d7b5be7ccdf4979cf8c
#
_cell.length_a   1.000
_cell.length_b   1.000
_cell.length_c   1.000
_cell.angle_alpha   90.00
_cell.angle_beta   90.00
_cell.angle_gamma   90.00
#
_symmetry.space_group_name_H-M   'P 1'
#
loop_
_entity.id
_entity.type
_entity.pdbx_description
1 polymer ?
#
loop_
_entity_poly.entity_id
_entity_poly.type
_entity_poly.pdbx_seq_one_letter_code
_entity_poly.pdbx_strand_id
1 'polypeptide(L)'
;MQETTNWRDDAALERFQMISPLLDPDMDNAKRIQLRREIASSHDLSERTIYRYEKRYRENAFAGLRPMNRKMRRSARLPDNWDEIVGEAIILKREVPKRSARQIIKTLEIEGWAAPGVVKESTLRRYLYKAGLGVKQMRRYAEARETSSRRFCRPHRMELLQADIKYGPDIRTKDGKLIHTYLSSLIDDHSRFILHSEFYDNKSASIVEDSFHKSILQFGKFDCGYTDNGKEYLSTQLVKSCARLGIRLLRAKPRKGESKGKIEKFHRVVDRFIEEVRIAKVHTLEELNRLWKIFLDQDYQKDPHNGIREYYESMDVSVPDGGISPLQEWNRDSRELIFIDTRVVGEAFMHHEDRTIDPAGCFSFDGCLYEASTAIAGARVEIAYDPLDTSVITVYYEDMEPIRAKRVTIGPYAQKKPPIPIAMTDAVPATSRFLDALEKRYNEENRMAADAISFGSYRKKEVAGHV
;
A
#
# COMPACT_ATOMS: atom_id res chain seq x y z
N MET A 1 -14.14 9.60 33.34
CA MET A 1 -14.13 8.19 33.81
C MET A 1 -15.05 7.41 32.91
N GLN A 2 -14.53 6.69 31.92
CA GLN A 2 -15.33 5.74 31.13
C GLN A 2 -15.49 4.48 32.00
N GLU A 3 -16.73 4.20 32.39
CA GLU A 3 -17.10 2.92 32.97
C GLU A 3 -16.75 1.83 31.95
N THR A 4 -15.76 1.01 32.28
CA THR A 4 -15.52 -0.24 31.56
C THR A 4 -16.69 -1.16 31.84
N THR A 5 -17.71 -1.15 30.98
CA THR A 5 -18.79 -2.11 30.99
C THR A 5 -18.19 -3.51 31.07
N ASN A 6 -18.52 -4.21 32.16
CA ASN A 6 -18.02 -5.55 32.40
C ASN A 6 -18.78 -6.48 31.44
N TRP A 7 -18.13 -7.02 30.40
CA TRP A 7 -18.70 -7.95 29.42
C TRP A 7 -19.62 -9.03 30.03
N ARG A 8 -19.45 -9.35 31.33
CA ARG A 8 -20.28 -10.30 32.07
C ARG A 8 -21.63 -9.72 32.44
N ASP A 9 -21.69 -8.43 32.68
CA ASP A 9 -22.91 -7.73 32.98
C ASP A 9 -23.72 -7.52 31.71
N ASP A 10 -23.05 -7.26 30.59
CA ASP A 10 -23.68 -7.19 29.26
C ASP A 10 -24.27 -8.55 28.89
N ALA A 11 -23.51 -9.64 29.04
CA ALA A 11 -24.02 -10.99 28.79
C ALA A 11 -25.12 -11.42 29.78
N ALA A 12 -25.11 -10.92 31.02
CA ALA A 12 -26.19 -11.16 31.97
C ALA A 12 -27.46 -10.37 31.61
N LEU A 13 -27.31 -9.17 31.10
CA LEU A 13 -28.40 -8.33 30.63
C LEU A 13 -29.11 -8.94 29.43
N GLU A 14 -28.35 -9.41 28.42
CA GLU A 14 -28.89 -10.15 27.27
C GLU A 14 -29.71 -11.37 27.71
N ARG A 15 -29.15 -12.17 28.64
CA ARG A 15 -29.85 -13.35 29.18
C ARG A 15 -31.08 -12.97 29.97
N PHE A 16 -31.04 -11.87 30.70
CA PHE A 16 -32.22 -11.37 31.42
C PHE A 16 -33.33 -10.93 30.47
N GLN A 17 -32.98 -10.20 29.40
CA GLN A 17 -33.95 -9.80 28.38
C GLN A 17 -34.63 -11.02 27.73
N MET A 18 -33.87 -12.08 27.45
CA MET A 18 -34.43 -13.33 26.88
C MET A 18 -35.43 -14.02 27.84
N ILE A 19 -35.13 -14.08 29.13
CA ILE A 19 -36.00 -14.79 30.09
C ILE A 19 -37.03 -13.93 30.76
N SER A 20 -36.96 -12.61 30.65
CA SER A 20 -37.87 -11.65 31.29
C SER A 20 -39.35 -12.02 31.08
N PRO A 21 -39.82 -12.39 29.87
CA PRO A 21 -41.22 -12.80 29.67
C PRO A 21 -41.63 -14.06 30.44
N LEU A 22 -40.67 -14.95 30.84
CA LEU A 22 -40.90 -16.18 31.60
C LEU A 22 -40.98 -15.98 33.11
N LEU A 23 -40.69 -14.78 33.60
CA LEU A 23 -40.58 -14.47 35.02
C LEU A 23 -41.94 -14.05 35.66
N ASP A 24 -42.98 -13.92 34.87
CA ASP A 24 -44.32 -13.64 35.35
C ASP A 24 -44.76 -14.74 36.32
N PRO A 25 -45.07 -14.38 37.62
CA PRO A 25 -45.48 -15.34 38.62
C PRO A 25 -46.85 -15.98 38.32
N ASP A 26 -47.75 -15.24 37.63
CA ASP A 26 -49.12 -15.69 37.36
C ASP A 26 -49.28 -16.48 36.07
N MET A 27 -48.17 -16.72 35.38
CA MET A 27 -48.16 -17.47 34.09
C MET A 27 -48.43 -18.98 34.30
N ASP A 28 -49.43 -19.50 33.60
CA ASP A 28 -49.71 -20.93 33.55
C ASP A 28 -48.52 -21.74 33.01
N ASN A 29 -48.35 -22.97 33.53
CA ASN A 29 -47.24 -23.83 33.22
C ASN A 29 -47.21 -24.24 31.72
N ALA A 30 -48.38 -24.44 31.08
CA ALA A 30 -48.47 -24.78 29.68
C ALA A 30 -47.97 -23.62 28.80
N LYS A 31 -48.39 -22.40 29.10
CA LYS A 31 -47.95 -21.19 28.40
C LYS A 31 -46.44 -20.91 28.62
N ARG A 32 -45.93 -21.19 29.81
CA ARG A 32 -44.49 -21.06 30.12
C ARG A 32 -43.62 -22.02 29.29
N ILE A 33 -44.07 -23.26 29.11
CA ILE A 33 -43.39 -24.23 28.29
C ILE A 33 -43.41 -23.79 26.82
N GLN A 34 -44.53 -23.35 26.30
CA GLN A 34 -44.69 -22.88 24.92
C GLN A 34 -43.78 -21.67 24.70
N LEU A 35 -43.85 -20.65 25.53
CA LEU A 35 -43.04 -19.44 25.43
C LEU A 35 -41.52 -19.74 25.52
N ARG A 36 -41.12 -20.72 26.34
CA ARG A 36 -39.73 -21.17 26.42
C ARG A 36 -39.25 -21.77 25.09
N ARG A 37 -40.09 -22.51 24.36
CA ARG A 37 -39.80 -23.06 23.01
C ARG A 37 -39.66 -21.95 22.00
N GLU A 38 -40.54 -20.98 22.01
CA GLU A 38 -40.51 -19.81 21.11
C GLU A 38 -39.23 -18.99 21.32
N ILE A 39 -38.86 -18.69 22.57
CA ILE A 39 -37.61 -18.00 22.91
C ILE A 39 -36.38 -18.81 22.50
N ALA A 40 -36.40 -20.12 22.75
CA ALA A 40 -35.28 -20.99 22.35
C ALA A 40 -35.08 -20.99 20.84
N SER A 41 -36.16 -21.07 20.08
CA SER A 41 -36.13 -21.03 18.62
C SER A 41 -35.67 -19.67 18.07
N SER A 42 -36.16 -18.58 18.64
CA SER A 42 -35.82 -17.20 18.16
C SER A 42 -34.34 -16.84 18.42
N HIS A 43 -33.71 -17.45 19.40
CA HIS A 43 -32.32 -17.17 19.78
C HIS A 43 -31.33 -18.31 19.42
N ASP A 44 -31.75 -19.29 18.65
CA ASP A 44 -30.94 -20.47 18.27
C ASP A 44 -30.32 -21.19 19.50
N LEU A 45 -31.10 -21.31 20.56
CA LEU A 45 -30.69 -21.94 21.80
C LEU A 45 -31.57 -23.19 22.11
N SER A 46 -31.03 -24.11 22.92
CA SER A 46 -31.86 -25.22 23.41
C SER A 46 -32.80 -24.76 24.52
N GLU A 47 -34.02 -25.33 24.60
CA GLU A 47 -34.99 -25.12 25.68
C GLU A 47 -34.33 -25.35 27.07
N ARG A 48 -33.41 -26.31 27.15
CA ARG A 48 -32.63 -26.60 28.37
C ARG A 48 -31.74 -25.42 28.78
N THR A 49 -31.24 -24.65 27.83
CA THR A 49 -30.44 -23.45 28.09
C THR A 49 -31.28 -22.34 28.70
N ILE A 50 -32.48 -22.09 28.12
CA ILE A 50 -33.41 -21.08 28.62
C ILE A 50 -33.90 -21.47 30.02
N TYR A 51 -34.30 -22.75 30.24
CA TYR A 51 -34.67 -23.25 31.56
C TYR A 51 -33.55 -23.06 32.59
N ARG A 52 -32.30 -23.27 32.20
CA ARG A 52 -31.15 -23.10 33.12
C ARG A 52 -30.93 -21.62 33.47
N TYR A 53 -31.18 -20.70 32.55
CA TYR A 53 -31.13 -19.26 32.83
C TYR A 53 -32.26 -18.85 33.77
N GLU A 54 -33.49 -19.29 33.51
CA GLU A 54 -34.65 -19.03 34.38
C GLU A 54 -34.41 -19.56 35.80
N LYS A 55 -33.94 -20.80 35.95
CA LYS A 55 -33.60 -21.41 37.24
C LYS A 55 -32.54 -20.62 38.00
N ARG A 56 -31.46 -20.24 37.32
CA ARG A 56 -30.35 -19.48 37.95
C ARG A 56 -30.78 -18.08 38.35
N TYR A 57 -31.65 -17.47 37.61
CA TYR A 57 -32.23 -16.16 37.97
C TYR A 57 -33.09 -16.27 39.22
N ARG A 58 -33.92 -17.31 39.31
CA ARG A 58 -34.76 -17.55 40.54
C ARG A 58 -33.92 -17.83 41.77
N GLU A 59 -32.78 -18.51 41.61
CA GLU A 59 -31.87 -18.85 42.71
C GLU A 59 -30.99 -17.67 43.17
N ASN A 60 -30.50 -16.85 42.23
CA ASN A 60 -29.47 -15.86 42.53
C ASN A 60 -29.72 -14.50 41.81
N ALA A 61 -30.94 -14.20 41.41
CA ALA A 61 -31.34 -13.00 40.69
C ALA A 61 -30.38 -12.68 39.49
N PHE A 62 -30.12 -11.44 39.21
CA PHE A 62 -29.29 -11.00 38.10
C PHE A 62 -27.85 -11.57 38.18
N ALA A 63 -27.30 -11.75 39.37
CA ALA A 63 -25.96 -12.33 39.56
C ALA A 63 -25.86 -13.79 39.07
N GLY A 64 -26.98 -14.56 39.11
CA GLY A 64 -27.05 -15.92 38.59
C GLY A 64 -26.92 -16.02 37.06
N LEU A 65 -27.23 -14.95 36.35
CA LEU A 65 -27.11 -14.88 34.88
C LEU A 65 -25.70 -14.54 34.39
N ARG A 66 -24.82 -14.04 35.25
CA ARG A 66 -23.43 -13.77 34.89
C ARG A 66 -22.72 -15.05 34.46
N PRO A 67 -21.91 -15.02 33.36
CA PRO A 67 -21.09 -16.15 33.00
C PRO A 67 -20.15 -16.53 34.14
N MET A 68 -20.19 -17.80 34.56
CA MET A 68 -19.31 -18.27 35.61
C MET A 68 -17.85 -18.31 35.15
N ASN A 69 -16.93 -17.81 35.97
CA ASN A 69 -15.51 -18.10 35.81
C ASN A 69 -15.32 -19.60 35.95
N ARG A 70 -14.78 -20.25 34.93
CA ARG A 70 -14.20 -21.57 35.13
C ARG A 70 -13.06 -21.40 36.12
N LYS A 71 -13.29 -21.74 37.40
CA LYS A 71 -12.20 -21.90 38.38
C LYS A 71 -11.22 -22.87 37.75
N MET A 72 -9.99 -22.42 37.53
CA MET A 72 -8.93 -23.34 37.08
C MET A 72 -8.74 -24.40 38.16
N ARG A 73 -9.27 -25.59 37.92
CA ARG A 73 -8.90 -26.74 38.75
C ARG A 73 -7.43 -27.04 38.43
N ARG A 74 -6.54 -27.02 39.42
CA ARG A 74 -5.23 -27.64 39.28
C ARG A 74 -5.48 -29.07 38.80
N SER A 75 -4.94 -29.41 37.64
CA SER A 75 -5.06 -30.78 37.12
C SER A 75 -4.26 -31.66 38.07
N ALA A 76 -4.86 -32.74 38.55
CA ALA A 76 -4.20 -33.75 39.39
C ALA A 76 -2.98 -34.43 38.73
N ARG A 77 -2.55 -33.95 37.58
CA ARG A 77 -1.45 -34.47 36.75
C ARG A 77 -0.28 -33.48 36.60
N LEU A 78 -0.24 -32.39 37.37
CA LEU A 78 0.92 -31.47 37.33
C LEU A 78 1.96 -31.97 38.33
N PRO A 79 3.27 -31.90 38.01
CA PRO A 79 4.35 -32.23 38.93
C PRO A 79 4.31 -31.41 40.22
N ASP A 80 4.83 -31.91 41.31
CA ASP A 80 4.85 -31.21 42.60
C ASP A 80 5.69 -29.93 42.53
N ASN A 81 6.78 -29.93 41.74
CA ASN A 81 7.64 -28.77 41.46
C ASN A 81 7.12 -27.88 40.32
N TRP A 82 5.80 -27.91 39.98
CA TRP A 82 5.25 -27.19 38.86
C TRP A 82 5.49 -25.67 38.92
N ASP A 83 5.43 -25.08 40.08
CA ASP A 83 5.62 -23.64 40.25
C ASP A 83 7.08 -23.22 39.94
N GLU A 84 8.06 -24.06 40.25
CA GLU A 84 9.49 -23.92 39.91
C GLU A 84 9.69 -24.05 38.39
N ILE A 85 9.09 -25.08 37.76
CA ILE A 85 9.12 -25.30 36.32
C ILE A 85 8.57 -24.06 35.57
N VAL A 86 7.48 -23.48 36.06
CA VAL A 86 6.91 -22.27 35.48
C VAL A 86 7.82 -21.05 35.69
N GLY A 87 8.46 -20.95 36.87
CA GLY A 87 9.45 -19.92 37.16
C GLY A 87 10.60 -19.91 36.15
N GLU A 88 11.23 -21.09 35.97
CA GLU A 88 12.30 -21.27 34.99
C GLU A 88 11.82 -21.04 33.55
N ALA A 89 10.63 -21.51 33.20
CA ALA A 89 10.04 -21.22 31.87
C ALA A 89 9.86 -19.72 31.61
N ILE A 90 9.52 -18.94 32.64
CA ILE A 90 9.41 -17.49 32.58
C ILE A 90 10.79 -16.84 32.31
N ILE A 91 11.81 -17.30 33.01
CA ILE A 91 13.21 -16.85 32.85
C ILE A 91 13.66 -17.15 31.44
N LEU A 92 13.54 -18.39 30.98
CA LEU A 92 13.88 -18.80 29.61
C LEU A 92 13.13 -18.01 28.53
N LYS A 93 11.88 -17.63 28.77
CA LYS A 93 11.09 -16.80 27.87
C LYS A 93 11.56 -15.34 27.84
N ARG A 94 12.05 -14.82 28.99
CA ARG A 94 12.60 -13.45 29.08
C ARG A 94 13.97 -13.34 28.44
N GLU A 95 14.82 -14.36 28.56
CA GLU A 95 16.13 -14.40 27.89
C GLU A 95 15.99 -14.27 26.38
N VAL A 96 15.11 -15.05 25.79
CA VAL A 96 14.84 -15.01 24.35
C VAL A 96 13.31 -14.89 24.11
N PRO A 97 12.79 -13.67 23.95
CA PRO A 97 11.36 -13.42 23.77
C PRO A 97 10.72 -14.17 22.60
N LYS A 98 11.49 -14.52 21.57
CA LYS A 98 11.02 -15.32 20.41
C LYS A 98 11.00 -16.82 20.66
N ARG A 99 11.58 -17.32 21.77
CA ARG A 99 11.65 -18.75 22.09
C ARG A 99 10.24 -19.35 22.18
N SER A 100 9.99 -20.44 21.45
CA SER A 100 8.69 -21.12 21.44
C SER A 100 8.47 -21.92 22.73
N ALA A 101 7.22 -22.20 23.12
CA ALA A 101 6.91 -23.02 24.27
C ALA A 101 7.53 -24.44 24.15
N ARG A 102 7.60 -24.97 22.92
CA ARG A 102 8.23 -26.26 22.64
C ARG A 102 9.74 -26.25 22.90
N GLN A 103 10.43 -25.17 22.52
CA GLN A 103 11.86 -25.01 22.82
C GLN A 103 12.10 -24.86 24.31
N ILE A 104 11.25 -24.11 25.03
CA ILE A 104 11.33 -23.96 26.49
C ILE A 104 11.17 -25.31 27.16
N ILE A 105 10.17 -26.12 26.79
CA ILE A 105 9.96 -27.47 27.33
C ILE A 105 11.22 -28.33 27.12
N LYS A 106 11.75 -28.33 25.89
CA LYS A 106 12.96 -29.09 25.55
C LYS A 106 14.15 -28.67 26.44
N THR A 107 14.31 -27.36 26.68
CA THR A 107 15.38 -26.87 27.58
C THR A 107 15.17 -27.36 29.00
N LEU A 108 13.95 -27.24 29.55
CA LEU A 108 13.61 -27.70 30.89
C LEU A 108 13.81 -29.23 31.09
N GLU A 109 13.52 -30.00 30.01
CA GLU A 109 13.77 -31.45 30.02
C GLU A 109 15.28 -31.79 30.00
N ILE A 110 16.08 -31.05 29.18
CA ILE A 110 17.55 -31.24 29.15
C ILE A 110 18.21 -30.81 30.43
N GLU A 111 17.77 -29.74 31.06
CA GLU A 111 18.28 -29.23 32.35
C GLU A 111 17.78 -30.02 33.57
N GLY A 112 16.89 -31.01 33.36
CA GLY A 112 16.42 -31.90 34.45
C GLY A 112 15.30 -31.31 35.32
N TRP A 113 14.72 -30.13 34.96
CA TRP A 113 13.60 -29.56 35.69
C TRP A 113 12.31 -30.36 35.56
N ALA A 114 12.14 -31.03 34.41
CA ALA A 114 10.99 -31.87 34.16
C ALA A 114 11.39 -33.14 33.40
N ALA A 115 10.75 -34.26 33.74
CA ALA A 115 10.93 -35.49 32.97
C ALA A 115 10.31 -35.35 31.57
N PRO A 116 10.89 -35.99 30.51
CA PRO A 116 10.40 -35.90 29.14
C PRO A 116 8.89 -36.22 29.03
N GLY A 117 8.16 -35.37 28.34
CA GLY A 117 6.72 -35.52 28.07
C GLY A 117 5.76 -35.17 29.23
N VAL A 118 6.25 -34.80 30.38
CA VAL A 118 5.42 -34.40 31.54
C VAL A 118 4.79 -33.04 31.34
N VAL A 119 5.54 -32.09 30.75
CA VAL A 119 5.08 -30.72 30.50
C VAL A 119 4.38 -30.65 29.14
N LYS A 120 3.07 -30.46 29.15
CA LYS A 120 2.32 -30.27 27.92
C LYS A 120 2.43 -28.82 27.42
N GLU A 121 2.67 -28.65 26.12
CA GLU A 121 2.82 -27.34 25.50
C GLU A 121 1.61 -26.43 25.75
N SER A 122 0.39 -26.94 25.61
CA SER A 122 -0.85 -26.19 25.86
C SER A 122 -0.96 -25.70 27.31
N THR A 123 -0.46 -26.49 28.25
CA THR A 123 -0.45 -26.14 29.70
C THR A 123 0.57 -25.02 29.93
N LEU A 124 1.81 -25.17 29.44
CA LEU A 124 2.85 -24.16 29.60
C LEU A 124 2.44 -22.84 28.92
N ARG A 125 1.91 -22.87 27.69
CA ARG A 125 1.41 -21.67 26.98
C ARG A 125 0.37 -20.91 27.82
N ARG A 126 -0.53 -21.61 28.49
CA ARG A 126 -1.54 -21.00 29.37
C ARG A 126 -0.93 -20.29 30.58
N TYR A 127 0.10 -20.87 31.20
CA TYR A 127 0.80 -20.24 32.33
C TYR A 127 1.66 -19.06 31.88
N LEU A 128 2.38 -19.18 30.77
CA LEU A 128 3.10 -18.04 30.15
C LEU A 128 2.16 -16.90 29.77
N TYR A 129 0.97 -17.20 29.25
CA TYR A 129 -0.04 -16.19 28.97
C TYR A 129 -0.53 -15.47 30.23
N LYS A 130 -0.74 -16.21 31.33
CA LYS A 130 -1.10 -15.60 32.63
C LYS A 130 0.01 -14.71 33.19
N ALA A 131 1.26 -15.08 32.96
CA ALA A 131 2.43 -14.28 33.34
C ALA A 131 2.67 -13.07 32.42
N GLY A 132 1.79 -12.80 31.46
CA GLY A 132 1.98 -11.70 30.50
C GLY A 132 2.94 -11.99 29.34
N LEU A 133 3.40 -13.25 29.20
CA LEU A 133 4.40 -13.68 28.24
C LEU A 133 3.83 -14.50 27.08
N GLY A 134 2.53 -14.41 26.82
CA GLY A 134 1.89 -15.03 25.67
C GLY A 134 2.35 -14.40 24.36
N VAL A 135 2.30 -15.15 23.26
CA VAL A 135 2.78 -14.71 21.93
C VAL A 135 2.21 -13.35 21.54
N LYS A 136 0.89 -13.15 21.70
CA LYS A 136 0.26 -11.86 21.38
C LYS A 136 0.68 -10.74 22.33
N GLN A 137 0.86 -11.05 23.62
CA GLN A 137 1.29 -10.09 24.63
C GLN A 137 2.74 -9.64 24.36
N MET A 138 3.65 -10.60 24.14
CA MET A 138 5.05 -10.33 23.82
C MET A 138 5.20 -9.58 22.49
N ARG A 139 4.36 -9.88 21.51
CA ARG A 139 4.34 -9.13 20.24
C ARG A 139 3.93 -7.67 20.45
N ARG A 140 2.89 -7.42 21.24
CA ARG A 140 2.50 -6.05 21.62
C ARG A 140 3.60 -5.31 22.37
N TYR A 141 4.34 -6.02 23.25
CA TYR A 141 5.49 -5.46 23.97
C TYR A 141 6.65 -5.11 23.03
N ALA A 142 6.97 -5.97 22.08
CA ALA A 142 7.99 -5.73 21.07
C ALA A 142 7.59 -4.55 20.15
N GLU A 143 6.33 -4.55 19.70
CA GLU A 143 5.76 -3.47 18.92
C GLU A 143 5.74 -2.15 19.71
N ALA A 144 5.41 -2.16 21.00
CA ALA A 144 5.44 -0.97 21.86
C ALA A 144 6.86 -0.44 22.14
N ARG A 145 7.88 -1.29 22.14
CA ARG A 145 9.29 -0.87 22.25
C ARG A 145 9.86 -0.33 20.94
N GLU A 146 9.42 -0.89 19.80
CA GLU A 146 9.86 -0.43 18.47
C GLU A 146 9.09 0.80 17.98
N THR A 147 7.92 1.05 18.55
CA THR A 147 7.05 2.16 18.18
C THR A 147 6.63 2.92 19.42
N SER A 148 7.42 3.89 19.82
CA SER A 148 6.72 5.05 20.36
C SER A 148 5.93 5.65 19.19
N SER A 149 4.65 5.35 19.08
CA SER A 149 3.72 6.02 18.19
C SER A 149 3.50 7.46 18.68
N ARG A 150 4.62 8.23 18.73
CA ARG A 150 4.55 9.65 19.02
C ARG A 150 3.91 10.28 17.79
N ARG A 151 2.72 10.82 17.96
CA ARG A 151 2.17 11.75 16.99
C ARG A 151 3.22 12.80 16.74
N PHE A 152 3.74 12.88 15.53
CA PHE A 152 4.73 13.87 15.14
C PHE A 152 4.04 14.96 14.29
N CYS A 153 4.53 16.16 14.37
CA CYS A 153 4.20 17.26 13.48
C CYS A 153 5.50 17.93 13.09
N ARG A 154 5.70 18.17 11.80
CA ARG A 154 6.84 18.97 11.35
C ARG A 154 6.69 20.41 11.83
N PRO A 155 7.80 21.10 12.16
CA PRO A 155 7.75 22.46 12.62
C PRO A 155 7.32 23.46 11.54
N HIS A 156 7.60 23.16 10.26
CA HIS A 156 7.33 24.06 9.15
C HIS A 156 6.60 23.38 7.99
N ARG A 157 5.86 24.18 7.22
CA ARG A 157 5.26 23.77 5.96
C ARG A 157 6.31 23.28 4.96
N MET A 158 5.95 22.43 4.04
CA MET A 158 6.80 21.87 2.97
C MET A 158 7.99 21.02 3.45
N GLU A 159 8.13 20.73 4.75
CA GLU A 159 9.13 19.76 5.20
C GLU A 159 8.72 18.32 4.94
N LEU A 160 7.43 18.03 5.05
CA LEU A 160 6.88 16.69 4.82
C LEU A 160 5.47 16.78 4.24
N LEU A 161 5.28 16.19 3.08
CA LEU A 161 3.95 15.95 2.51
C LEU A 161 3.56 14.49 2.68
N GLN A 162 2.34 14.22 3.11
CA GLN A 162 1.78 12.87 3.10
C GLN A 162 0.93 12.71 1.83
N ALA A 163 1.18 11.63 1.09
CA ALA A 163 0.44 11.28 -0.12
C ALA A 163 -0.37 10.01 0.08
N ASP A 164 -1.60 9.99 -0.41
CA ASP A 164 -2.43 8.79 -0.41
C ASP A 164 -3.47 8.83 -1.54
N ILE A 165 -3.90 7.63 -1.96
CA ILE A 165 -4.97 7.45 -2.95
C ILE A 165 -6.18 6.83 -2.26
N LYS A 166 -7.33 7.49 -2.39
CA LYS A 166 -8.62 7.01 -1.89
C LYS A 166 -9.55 6.66 -3.04
N TYR A 167 -10.34 5.62 -2.88
CA TYR A 167 -11.46 5.34 -3.79
C TYR A 167 -12.47 6.47 -3.68
N GLY A 168 -12.81 7.05 -4.84
CA GLY A 168 -13.84 8.08 -4.99
C GLY A 168 -15.23 7.51 -5.27
N PRO A 169 -16.20 8.38 -5.58
CA PRO A 169 -17.53 7.96 -5.99
C PRO A 169 -17.51 7.38 -7.40
N ASP A 170 -18.37 6.41 -7.65
CA ASP A 170 -18.64 5.94 -9.01
C ASP A 170 -19.54 6.97 -9.74
N ILE A 171 -19.13 7.37 -10.92
CA ILE A 171 -19.86 8.31 -11.76
C ILE A 171 -20.55 7.55 -12.90
N ARG A 172 -21.83 7.81 -13.10
CA ARG A 172 -22.55 7.32 -14.27
C ARG A 172 -22.71 8.44 -15.28
N THR A 173 -22.02 8.31 -16.42
CA THR A 173 -22.12 9.27 -17.52
C THR A 173 -23.53 9.31 -18.09
N LYS A 174 -23.86 10.36 -18.85
CA LYS A 174 -25.17 10.49 -19.56
C LYS A 174 -25.43 9.33 -20.51
N ASP A 175 -24.37 8.75 -21.07
CA ASP A 175 -24.44 7.57 -21.97
C ASP A 175 -24.55 6.24 -21.20
N GLY A 176 -24.67 6.29 -19.88
CA GLY A 176 -24.85 5.10 -19.01
C GLY A 176 -23.55 4.38 -18.63
N LYS A 177 -22.38 4.81 -19.11
CA LYS A 177 -21.08 4.24 -18.76
C LYS A 177 -20.75 4.53 -17.29
N LEU A 178 -20.28 3.52 -16.57
CA LEU A 178 -19.80 3.65 -15.19
C LEU A 178 -18.30 3.97 -15.19
N ILE A 179 -17.92 5.02 -14.48
CA ILE A 179 -16.51 5.41 -14.26
C ILE A 179 -16.21 5.28 -12.78
N HIS A 180 -15.24 4.43 -12.44
CA HIS A 180 -14.67 4.34 -11.11
C HIS A 180 -13.66 5.46 -10.92
N THR A 181 -13.77 6.21 -9.83
CA THR A 181 -12.86 7.33 -9.60
C THR A 181 -11.91 7.08 -8.42
N TYR A 182 -10.76 7.72 -8.47
CA TYR A 182 -9.68 7.60 -7.49
C TYR A 182 -9.18 9.00 -7.15
N LEU A 183 -9.19 9.34 -5.87
CA LEU A 183 -8.70 10.62 -5.39
C LEU A 183 -7.23 10.51 -4.99
N SER A 184 -6.36 11.22 -5.69
CA SER A 184 -4.97 11.39 -5.30
C SER A 184 -4.82 12.69 -4.51
N SER A 185 -4.25 12.64 -3.30
CA SER A 185 -4.15 13.81 -2.42
C SER A 185 -2.78 13.94 -1.80
N LEU A 186 -2.31 15.18 -1.68
CA LEU A 186 -1.11 15.57 -0.94
C LEU A 186 -1.47 16.58 0.15
N ILE A 187 -1.22 16.19 1.40
CA ILE A 187 -1.43 17.03 2.59
C ILE A 187 -0.11 17.42 3.23
N ASP A 188 0.03 18.68 3.60
CA ASP A 188 1.15 19.15 4.36
C ASP A 188 1.07 18.67 5.82
N ASP A 189 2.19 18.15 6.33
CA ASP A 189 2.26 17.55 7.65
C ASP A 189 2.11 18.59 8.77
N HIS A 190 2.60 19.83 8.57
CA HIS A 190 2.53 20.92 9.53
C HIS A 190 1.13 21.57 9.55
N SER A 191 0.77 22.19 8.45
CA SER A 191 -0.43 23.05 8.35
C SER A 191 -1.73 22.29 8.09
N ARG A 192 -1.66 21.03 7.68
CA ARG A 192 -2.82 20.24 7.18
C ARG A 192 -3.39 20.79 5.87
N PHE A 193 -2.73 21.76 5.26
CA PHE A 193 -3.11 22.31 3.99
C PHE A 193 -3.02 21.26 2.88
N ILE A 194 -4.02 21.21 2.01
CA ILE A 194 -4.04 20.30 0.86
C ILE A 194 -3.40 21.03 -0.32
N LEU A 195 -2.20 20.59 -0.71
CA LEU A 195 -1.49 21.15 -1.85
C LEU A 195 -2.11 20.71 -3.18
N HIS A 196 -2.49 19.44 -3.24
CA HIS A 196 -3.14 18.86 -4.39
C HIS A 196 -4.15 17.81 -3.96
N SER A 197 -5.30 17.80 -4.60
CA SER A 197 -6.29 16.75 -4.45
C SER A 197 -7.22 16.75 -5.64
N GLU A 198 -7.20 15.68 -6.43
CA GLU A 198 -7.93 15.58 -7.69
C GLU A 198 -8.42 14.14 -7.89
N PHE A 199 -9.62 14.00 -8.46
CA PHE A 199 -10.16 12.71 -8.86
C PHE A 199 -9.73 12.35 -10.28
N TYR A 200 -9.35 11.09 -10.45
CA TYR A 200 -8.94 10.49 -11.73
C TYR A 200 -9.81 9.26 -12.04
N ASP A 201 -9.86 8.87 -13.28
CA ASP A 201 -10.60 7.70 -13.76
C ASP A 201 -9.81 6.40 -13.77
N ASN A 202 -8.56 6.46 -13.33
CA ASN A 202 -7.66 5.31 -13.24
C ASN A 202 -6.84 5.34 -11.95
N LYS A 203 -6.28 4.19 -11.57
CA LYS A 203 -5.38 4.04 -10.43
C LYS A 203 -4.00 3.57 -10.92
N SER A 204 -3.22 4.50 -11.43
CA SER A 204 -1.89 4.26 -11.98
C SER A 204 -0.83 5.11 -11.28
N ALA A 205 0.44 4.84 -11.55
CA ALA A 205 1.54 5.66 -11.06
C ALA A 205 1.49 7.09 -11.64
N SER A 206 0.95 7.26 -12.84
CA SER A 206 0.87 8.57 -13.51
C SER A 206 0.03 9.59 -12.75
N ILE A 207 -1.05 9.17 -12.05
CA ILE A 207 -1.83 10.10 -11.22
C ILE A 207 -1.07 10.62 -10.00
N VAL A 208 -0.16 9.80 -9.46
CA VAL A 208 0.72 10.21 -8.36
C VAL A 208 1.76 11.19 -8.87
N GLU A 209 2.38 10.89 -10.02
CA GLU A 209 3.35 11.75 -10.69
C GLU A 209 2.75 13.10 -11.03
N ASP A 210 1.54 13.13 -11.59
CA ASP A 210 0.77 14.35 -11.88
C ASP A 210 0.50 15.15 -10.61
N SER A 211 0.07 14.49 -9.53
CA SER A 211 -0.20 15.15 -8.25
C SER A 211 1.05 15.83 -7.67
N PHE A 212 2.20 15.15 -7.75
CA PHE A 212 3.49 15.70 -7.30
C PHE A 212 3.92 16.86 -8.22
N HIS A 213 3.82 16.68 -9.54
CA HIS A 213 4.16 17.67 -10.54
C HIS A 213 3.35 18.96 -10.35
N LYS A 214 2.03 18.87 -10.30
CA LYS A 214 1.12 20.02 -10.08
C LYS A 214 1.39 20.71 -8.73
N SER A 215 1.65 19.96 -7.67
CA SER A 215 1.97 20.53 -6.35
C SER A 215 3.27 21.33 -6.37
N ILE A 216 4.30 20.81 -7.03
CA ILE A 216 5.61 21.48 -7.12
C ILE A 216 5.52 22.73 -7.96
N LEU A 217 4.79 22.70 -9.08
CA LEU A 217 4.58 23.87 -9.92
C LEU A 217 3.82 24.99 -9.20
N GLN A 218 2.83 24.64 -8.38
CA GLN A 218 1.95 25.61 -7.74
C GLN A 218 2.54 26.17 -6.44
N PHE A 219 3.16 25.33 -5.60
CA PHE A 219 3.59 25.68 -4.25
C PHE A 219 5.10 25.61 -4.04
N GLY A 220 5.84 25.20 -5.04
CA GLY A 220 7.28 25.02 -4.94
C GLY A 220 7.69 23.64 -4.44
N LYS A 221 8.99 23.46 -4.25
CA LYS A 221 9.63 22.23 -3.83
C LYS A 221 9.40 21.97 -2.33
N PHE A 222 9.06 20.72 -1.99
CA PHE A 222 9.04 20.21 -0.62
C PHE A 222 10.26 19.29 -0.36
N ASP A 223 10.63 19.10 0.93
CA ASP A 223 11.81 18.30 1.27
C ASP A 223 11.57 16.81 1.19
N CYS A 224 10.38 16.38 1.61
CA CYS A 224 10.11 14.98 1.79
C CYS A 224 8.65 14.60 1.46
N GLY A 225 8.47 13.58 0.63
CA GLY A 225 7.18 12.92 0.39
C GLY A 225 7.07 11.64 1.22
N TYR A 226 5.97 11.48 1.95
CA TYR A 226 5.68 10.29 2.75
C TYR A 226 4.52 9.51 2.13
N THR A 227 4.80 8.32 1.65
CA THR A 227 3.86 7.47 0.92
C THR A 227 3.69 6.11 1.59
N ASP A 228 2.68 5.35 1.23
CA ASP A 228 2.61 3.92 1.54
C ASP A 228 3.49 3.09 0.59
N ASN A 229 3.35 1.75 0.69
CA ASN A 229 4.00 0.81 -0.20
C ASN A 229 3.08 0.36 -1.36
N GLY A 230 2.07 1.16 -1.72
CA GLY A 230 1.21 0.90 -2.87
C GLY A 230 2.04 0.84 -4.16
N LYS A 231 1.60 0.03 -5.11
CA LYS A 231 2.32 -0.14 -6.40
C LYS A 231 2.47 1.19 -7.14
N GLU A 232 1.51 2.07 -6.97
CA GLU A 232 1.45 3.39 -7.58
C GLU A 232 2.61 4.29 -7.13
N TYR A 233 3.06 4.12 -5.87
CA TYR A 233 4.19 4.86 -5.29
C TYR A 233 5.56 4.17 -5.49
N LEU A 234 5.56 2.95 -6.05
CA LEU A 234 6.79 2.20 -6.34
C LEU A 234 7.34 2.50 -7.74
N SER A 235 6.70 3.40 -8.50
CA SER A 235 7.14 3.81 -9.82
C SER A 235 8.61 4.26 -9.78
N THR A 236 9.43 3.65 -10.63
CA THR A 236 10.82 4.04 -10.82
C THR A 236 10.91 5.47 -11.31
N GLN A 237 9.95 5.90 -12.12
CA GLN A 237 9.87 7.26 -12.66
C GLN A 237 9.64 8.27 -11.55
N LEU A 238 8.65 8.05 -10.67
CA LEU A 238 8.42 8.94 -9.52
C LEU A 238 9.69 9.11 -8.66
N VAL A 239 10.39 7.99 -8.39
CA VAL A 239 11.65 8.02 -7.62
C VAL A 239 12.72 8.84 -8.34
N LYS A 240 12.87 8.65 -9.65
CA LYS A 240 13.82 9.42 -10.48
C LYS A 240 13.47 10.91 -10.51
N SER A 241 12.20 11.25 -10.72
CA SER A 241 11.71 12.63 -10.74
C SER A 241 11.98 13.35 -9.41
N CYS A 242 11.62 12.72 -8.30
CA CYS A 242 11.88 13.25 -6.98
C CYS A 242 13.38 13.39 -6.69
N ALA A 243 14.22 12.41 -7.09
CA ALA A 243 15.66 12.47 -6.91
C ALA A 243 16.29 13.61 -7.72
N ARG A 244 15.87 13.81 -8.99
CA ARG A 244 16.31 14.93 -9.85
C ARG A 244 16.02 16.30 -9.20
N LEU A 245 14.86 16.42 -8.55
CA LEU A 245 14.46 17.64 -7.85
C LEU A 245 15.00 17.75 -6.42
N GLY A 246 15.76 16.74 -5.94
CA GLY A 246 16.29 16.70 -4.58
C GLY A 246 15.21 16.54 -3.51
N ILE A 247 14.11 15.85 -3.83
CA ILE A 247 13.01 15.50 -2.93
C ILE A 247 13.24 14.08 -2.39
N ARG A 248 13.19 13.90 -1.09
CA ARG A 248 13.31 12.58 -0.47
C ARG A 248 11.95 11.88 -0.42
N LEU A 249 11.88 10.62 -0.87
CA LEU A 249 10.70 9.79 -0.69
C LEU A 249 10.88 8.86 0.51
N LEU A 250 10.04 9.00 1.51
CA LEU A 250 9.94 8.12 2.66
C LEU A 250 8.73 7.20 2.51
N ARG A 251 8.93 5.94 2.82
CA ARG A 251 7.87 4.93 2.76
C ARG A 251 7.42 4.51 4.15
N ALA A 252 6.12 4.35 4.33
CA ALA A 252 5.56 3.82 5.56
C ALA A 252 6.10 2.40 5.80
N LYS A 253 6.53 2.11 7.03
CA LYS A 253 6.91 0.74 7.38
C LYS A 253 5.66 -0.16 7.29
N PRO A 254 5.78 -1.38 6.73
CA PRO A 254 4.65 -2.29 6.62
C PRO A 254 3.94 -2.46 7.96
N ARG A 255 2.60 -2.42 7.97
CA ARG A 255 1.72 -2.57 9.14
C ARG A 255 1.81 -1.47 10.21
N LYS A 256 2.35 -0.29 9.88
CA LYS A 256 2.36 0.89 10.75
C LYS A 256 1.50 2.02 10.15
N GLY A 257 0.19 1.81 10.10
CA GLY A 257 -0.79 2.82 9.62
C GLY A 257 -0.80 4.11 10.44
N GLU A 258 -0.39 4.06 11.71
CA GLU A 258 -0.39 5.21 12.64
C GLU A 258 0.41 6.42 12.13
N SER A 259 1.41 6.20 11.28
CA SER A 259 2.24 7.26 10.70
C SER A 259 1.55 8.11 9.63
N LYS A 260 0.42 7.65 9.06
CA LYS A 260 -0.40 8.34 8.05
C LYS A 260 -1.71 8.93 8.62
N GLY A 261 -1.85 8.99 9.92
CA GLY A 261 -3.10 9.40 10.58
C GLY A 261 -3.65 10.76 10.16
N LYS A 262 -2.83 11.65 9.57
CA LYS A 262 -3.27 12.98 9.11
C LYS A 262 -4.06 12.88 7.81
N ILE A 263 -3.53 12.19 6.81
CA ILE A 263 -4.23 11.98 5.55
C ILE A 263 -5.42 11.02 5.72
N GLU A 264 -5.34 10.05 6.64
CA GLU A 264 -6.48 9.20 6.99
C GLU A 264 -7.63 9.99 7.63
N LYS A 265 -7.32 10.98 8.49
CA LYS A 265 -8.32 11.92 9.02
C LYS A 265 -8.93 12.76 7.91
N PHE A 266 -8.13 13.24 6.96
CA PHE A 266 -8.59 13.95 5.78
C PHE A 266 -9.54 13.09 4.94
N HIS A 267 -9.29 11.80 4.80
CA HIS A 267 -10.19 10.88 4.08
C HIS A 267 -11.59 10.81 4.66
N ARG A 268 -11.80 11.11 5.95
CA ARG A 268 -13.15 11.24 6.54
C ARG A 268 -13.87 12.50 6.06
N VAL A 269 -13.11 13.53 5.72
CA VAL A 269 -13.68 14.75 5.10
C VAL A 269 -14.11 14.43 3.67
N VAL A 270 -13.28 13.67 2.93
CA VAL A 270 -13.61 13.18 1.60
C VAL A 270 -14.89 12.33 1.61
N ASP A 271 -15.08 11.48 2.63
CA ASP A 271 -16.30 10.66 2.75
C ASP A 271 -17.55 11.53 2.86
N ARG A 272 -17.50 12.65 3.61
CA ARG A 272 -18.60 13.61 3.68
C ARG A 272 -18.92 14.23 2.32
N PHE A 273 -17.90 14.64 1.57
CA PHE A 273 -18.07 15.15 0.21
C PHE A 273 -18.69 14.11 -0.73
N ILE A 274 -18.27 12.85 -0.64
CA ILE A 274 -18.82 11.76 -1.47
C ILE A 274 -20.33 11.58 -1.21
N GLU A 275 -20.80 11.73 0.01
CA GLU A 275 -22.24 11.67 0.32
C GLU A 275 -23.02 12.82 -0.37
N GLU A 276 -22.46 14.03 -0.39
CA GLU A 276 -23.06 15.18 -1.10
C GLU A 276 -23.08 14.96 -2.63
N VAL A 277 -22.00 14.40 -3.20
CA VAL A 277 -21.92 14.08 -4.63
C VAL A 277 -23.01 13.09 -5.04
N ARG A 278 -23.34 12.12 -4.19
CA ARG A 278 -24.42 11.14 -4.47
C ARG A 278 -25.77 11.83 -4.65
N ILE A 279 -26.02 12.92 -3.91
CA ILE A 279 -27.24 13.73 -4.01
C ILE A 279 -27.19 14.62 -5.26
N ALA A 280 -26.01 15.18 -5.56
CA ALA A 280 -25.81 16.11 -6.67
C ALA A 280 -25.90 15.45 -8.06
N LYS A 281 -25.85 14.11 -8.14
CA LYS A 281 -25.93 13.32 -9.39
C LYS A 281 -24.92 13.78 -10.47
N VAL A 282 -23.68 13.85 -10.08
CA VAL A 282 -22.56 14.23 -10.96
C VAL A 282 -22.38 13.21 -12.09
N HIS A 283 -22.18 13.68 -13.32
CA HIS A 283 -22.08 12.84 -14.53
C HIS A 283 -20.72 12.86 -15.22
N THR A 284 -19.85 13.80 -14.88
CA THR A 284 -18.52 13.91 -15.50
C THR A 284 -17.42 14.10 -14.46
N LEU A 285 -16.21 13.69 -14.82
CA LEU A 285 -15.03 13.83 -13.95
C LEU A 285 -14.68 15.31 -13.72
N GLU A 286 -14.85 16.15 -14.75
CA GLU A 286 -14.60 17.59 -14.68
C GLU A 286 -15.56 18.26 -13.68
N GLU A 287 -16.84 17.89 -13.72
CA GLU A 287 -17.84 18.38 -12.78
C GLU A 287 -17.52 17.97 -11.36
N LEU A 288 -17.11 16.69 -11.17
CA LEU A 288 -16.68 16.17 -9.85
C LEU A 288 -15.49 16.98 -9.33
N ASN A 289 -14.46 17.17 -10.13
CA ASN A 289 -13.25 17.90 -9.73
C ASN A 289 -13.53 19.38 -9.47
N ARG A 290 -14.42 20.01 -10.25
CA ARG A 290 -14.86 21.39 -10.00
C ARG A 290 -15.55 21.53 -8.64
N LEU A 291 -16.49 20.63 -8.31
CA LEU A 291 -17.19 20.65 -7.03
C LEU A 291 -16.24 20.32 -5.87
N TRP A 292 -15.34 19.38 -6.08
CA TRP A 292 -14.33 19.01 -5.09
C TRP A 292 -13.43 20.19 -4.76
N LYS A 293 -12.93 20.90 -5.77
CA LYS A 293 -12.11 22.10 -5.57
C LYS A 293 -12.86 23.18 -4.77
N ILE A 294 -14.12 23.42 -5.10
CA ILE A 294 -14.95 24.38 -4.37
C ILE A 294 -15.10 23.95 -2.89
N PHE A 295 -15.37 22.67 -2.64
CA PHE A 295 -15.49 22.14 -1.29
C PHE A 295 -14.19 22.28 -0.50
N LEU A 296 -13.05 21.94 -1.10
CA LEU A 296 -11.75 22.14 -0.47
C LEU A 296 -11.48 23.61 -0.11
N ASP A 297 -11.67 24.50 -1.09
CA ASP A 297 -11.32 25.92 -0.95
C ASP A 297 -12.27 26.69 -0.02
N GLN A 298 -13.53 26.29 0.10
CA GLN A 298 -14.55 27.03 0.86
C GLN A 298 -14.85 26.41 2.22
N ASP A 299 -14.68 25.09 2.37
CA ASP A 299 -14.95 24.34 3.61
C ASP A 299 -13.61 23.93 4.26
N TYR A 300 -12.97 22.88 3.81
CA TYR A 300 -11.85 22.26 4.49
C TYR A 300 -10.66 23.21 4.77
N GLN A 301 -10.23 24.00 3.78
CA GLN A 301 -9.05 24.87 3.91
C GLN A 301 -9.30 26.07 4.85
N LYS A 302 -10.56 26.47 5.03
CA LYS A 302 -10.94 27.64 5.84
C LYS A 302 -11.47 27.29 7.22
N ASP A 303 -11.90 26.04 7.41
CA ASP A 303 -12.48 25.61 8.68
C ASP A 303 -11.38 25.33 9.73
N PRO A 304 -11.61 25.66 11.01
CA PRO A 304 -10.68 25.37 12.08
C PRO A 304 -10.35 23.88 12.19
N HIS A 305 -9.06 23.55 12.29
CA HIS A 305 -8.60 22.18 12.31
C HIS A 305 -8.10 21.75 13.70
N ASN A 306 -8.79 20.79 14.33
CA ASN A 306 -8.45 20.31 15.67
C ASN A 306 -7.01 19.79 15.82
N GLY A 307 -6.43 19.20 14.78
CA GLY A 307 -5.05 18.70 14.82
C GLY A 307 -4.00 19.82 14.86
N ILE A 308 -4.34 21.04 14.42
CA ILE A 308 -3.50 22.23 14.57
C ILE A 308 -3.62 22.73 16.02
N ARG A 309 -4.84 22.78 16.55
CA ARG A 309 -5.08 23.11 17.96
C ARG A 309 -4.31 22.16 18.89
N GLU A 310 -4.46 20.84 18.75
CA GLU A 310 -3.75 19.82 19.54
C GLU A 310 -2.21 20.02 19.49
N TYR A 311 -1.69 20.45 18.33
CA TYR A 311 -0.25 20.71 18.16
C TYR A 311 0.22 21.90 19.02
N TYR A 312 -0.47 23.05 18.96
CA TYR A 312 -0.12 24.24 19.73
C TYR A 312 -0.35 24.04 21.23
N GLU A 313 -1.45 23.38 21.63
CA GLU A 313 -1.69 23.02 23.03
C GLU A 313 -0.57 22.12 23.59
N SER A 314 -0.02 21.22 22.77
CA SER A 314 1.13 20.37 23.18
C SER A 314 2.43 21.14 23.39
N MET A 315 2.50 22.38 22.92
CA MET A 315 3.65 23.30 23.07
C MET A 315 3.36 24.41 24.09
N ASP A 316 2.26 24.31 24.84
CA ASP A 316 1.78 25.32 25.79
C ASP A 316 1.53 26.70 25.13
N VAL A 317 1.17 26.72 23.84
CA VAL A 317 0.85 27.94 23.08
C VAL A 317 -0.66 28.07 22.97
N SER A 318 -1.17 29.23 23.35
CA SER A 318 -2.61 29.54 23.28
C SER A 318 -3.08 29.66 21.82
N VAL A 319 -4.21 29.02 21.53
CA VAL A 319 -4.87 29.08 20.23
C VAL A 319 -6.08 30.03 20.34
N PRO A 320 -6.36 30.86 19.31
CA PRO A 320 -7.58 31.68 19.30
C PRO A 320 -8.85 30.86 19.52
N ASP A 321 -9.85 31.43 20.17
CA ASP A 321 -11.14 30.76 20.48
C ASP A 321 -11.82 30.18 19.22
N GLY A 322 -11.69 30.83 18.07
CA GLY A 322 -12.19 30.37 16.78
C GLY A 322 -11.34 29.22 16.14
N GLY A 323 -10.21 28.84 16.74
CA GLY A 323 -9.26 27.88 16.16
C GLY A 323 -8.42 28.45 15.00
N ILE A 324 -7.65 27.59 14.37
CA ILE A 324 -6.80 27.94 13.22
C ILE A 324 -7.13 26.98 12.07
N SER A 325 -7.38 27.55 10.89
CA SER A 325 -7.65 26.76 9.69
C SER A 325 -6.35 26.32 8.98
N PRO A 326 -6.38 25.28 8.13
CA PRO A 326 -5.21 24.87 7.33
C PRO A 326 -4.62 26.03 6.50
N LEU A 327 -5.46 26.82 5.88
CA LEU A 327 -5.03 28.00 5.08
C LEU A 327 -4.38 29.07 5.93
N GLN A 328 -4.93 29.36 7.13
CA GLN A 328 -4.34 30.31 8.05
C GLN A 328 -2.97 29.85 8.53
N GLU A 329 -2.85 28.57 8.90
CA GLU A 329 -1.58 27.98 9.35
C GLU A 329 -0.54 27.94 8.23
N TRP A 330 -0.95 27.61 7.03
CA TRP A 330 -0.08 27.66 5.84
C TRP A 330 0.48 29.06 5.61
N ASN A 331 -0.35 30.10 5.71
CA ASN A 331 0.07 31.47 5.45
C ASN A 331 0.88 32.11 6.59
N ARG A 332 0.71 31.63 7.83
CA ARG A 332 1.43 32.13 9.01
C ARG A 332 2.86 31.59 9.11
N ASP A 333 3.15 30.46 8.49
CA ASP A 333 4.47 29.85 8.54
C ASP A 333 5.50 30.72 7.84
N SER A 334 6.64 30.99 8.53
CA SER A 334 7.71 31.85 8.06
C SER A 334 8.64 31.20 7.04
N ARG A 335 8.53 29.87 6.83
CA ARG A 335 9.39 29.17 5.90
C ARG A 335 9.15 29.67 4.47
N GLU A 336 10.23 30.06 3.79
CA GLU A 336 10.18 30.45 2.38
C GLU A 336 9.85 29.25 1.48
N LEU A 337 9.07 29.52 0.44
CA LEU A 337 8.74 28.54 -0.60
C LEU A 337 9.87 28.56 -1.65
N ILE A 338 10.35 27.38 -2.00
CA ILE A 338 11.44 27.22 -2.99
C ILE A 338 10.84 26.86 -4.34
N PHE A 339 10.78 27.80 -5.25
CA PHE A 339 10.31 27.54 -6.61
C PHE A 339 11.47 27.11 -7.51
N ILE A 340 11.21 26.13 -8.37
CA ILE A 340 12.13 25.61 -9.38
C ILE A 340 11.61 26.05 -10.75
N ASP A 341 12.51 26.27 -11.73
CA ASP A 341 12.13 26.59 -13.10
C ASP A 341 11.16 25.51 -13.64
N THR A 342 10.06 25.96 -14.21
CA THR A 342 8.99 25.09 -14.69
C THR A 342 9.46 24.08 -15.75
N ARG A 343 10.48 24.43 -16.54
CA ARG A 343 11.09 23.50 -17.50
C ARG A 343 11.84 22.39 -16.80
N VAL A 344 12.61 22.71 -15.77
CA VAL A 344 13.34 21.70 -14.96
C VAL A 344 12.36 20.75 -14.28
N VAL A 345 11.25 21.29 -13.76
CA VAL A 345 10.18 20.44 -13.17
C VAL A 345 9.55 19.55 -14.24
N GLY A 346 9.20 20.12 -15.41
CA GLY A 346 8.63 19.35 -16.51
C GLY A 346 9.56 18.22 -16.98
N GLU A 347 10.84 18.53 -17.26
CA GLU A 347 11.83 17.55 -17.67
C GLU A 347 12.05 16.45 -16.59
N ALA A 348 11.97 16.78 -15.29
CA ALA A 348 12.12 15.79 -14.24
C ALA A 348 11.02 14.74 -14.23
N PHE A 349 9.79 15.09 -14.66
CA PHE A 349 8.64 14.18 -14.69
C PHE A 349 8.41 13.51 -16.05
N MET A 350 9.17 13.86 -17.10
CA MET A 350 9.08 13.17 -18.38
C MET A 350 9.50 11.70 -18.26
N HIS A 351 8.73 10.83 -18.88
CA HIS A 351 9.06 9.42 -19.03
C HIS A 351 10.02 9.21 -20.19
N HIS A 352 10.94 8.28 -20.04
CA HIS A 352 11.94 7.98 -21.05
C HIS A 352 11.88 6.51 -21.42
N GLU A 353 11.81 6.23 -22.74
CA GLU A 353 11.82 4.88 -23.30
C GLU A 353 12.65 4.80 -24.58
N ASP A 354 13.24 3.64 -24.82
CA ASP A 354 13.95 3.38 -26.06
C ASP A 354 12.96 2.95 -27.17
N ARG A 355 13.13 3.53 -28.37
CA ARG A 355 12.40 3.13 -29.57
C ARG A 355 13.35 3.01 -30.74
N THR A 356 12.93 2.24 -31.76
CA THR A 356 13.65 2.14 -33.03
C THR A 356 12.85 2.91 -34.08
N ILE A 357 13.53 3.76 -34.82
CA ILE A 357 12.94 4.54 -35.91
C ILE A 357 12.84 3.64 -37.13
N ASP A 358 11.70 3.63 -37.79
CA ASP A 358 11.48 2.88 -39.01
C ASP A 358 12.14 3.55 -40.23
N PRO A 359 12.19 2.90 -41.43
CA PRO A 359 12.76 3.49 -42.61
C PRO A 359 12.02 4.76 -43.12
N ALA A 360 10.79 5.00 -42.68
CA ALA A 360 10.02 6.21 -42.99
C ALA A 360 10.31 7.36 -42.00
N GLY A 361 11.18 7.18 -41.02
CA GLY A 361 11.49 8.18 -40.00
C GLY A 361 10.47 8.25 -38.90
N CYS A 362 9.67 7.19 -38.71
CA CYS A 362 8.60 7.10 -37.75
C CYS A 362 8.87 6.06 -36.68
N PHE A 363 8.14 6.12 -35.56
CA PHE A 363 8.12 5.11 -34.53
C PHE A 363 6.70 4.92 -33.96
N SER A 364 6.41 3.71 -33.50
CA SER A 364 5.14 3.39 -32.87
C SER A 364 5.24 3.60 -31.36
N PHE A 365 4.27 4.32 -30.79
CA PHE A 365 4.14 4.51 -29.35
C PHE A 365 2.65 4.59 -28.98
N ASP A 366 2.23 3.83 -27.94
CA ASP A 366 0.86 3.76 -27.44
C ASP A 366 -0.20 3.58 -28.56
N GLY A 367 0.06 2.65 -29.47
CA GLY A 367 -0.84 2.35 -30.59
C GLY A 367 -0.93 3.44 -31.67
N CYS A 368 -0.13 4.50 -31.58
CA CYS A 368 -0.06 5.61 -32.53
C CYS A 368 1.31 5.65 -33.21
N LEU A 369 1.34 6.18 -34.43
CA LEU A 369 2.56 6.41 -35.20
C LEU A 369 2.99 7.87 -35.05
N TYR A 370 4.28 8.10 -34.77
CA TYR A 370 4.88 9.41 -34.60
C TYR A 370 5.98 9.61 -35.64
N GLU A 371 5.99 10.76 -36.28
CA GLU A 371 7.01 11.17 -37.25
C GLU A 371 8.11 11.95 -36.52
N ALA A 372 9.33 11.45 -36.57
CA ALA A 372 10.53 12.10 -36.04
C ALA A 372 11.36 12.68 -37.18
N SER A 373 12.22 11.85 -37.81
CA SER A 373 13.06 12.24 -38.94
C SER A 373 13.57 11.04 -39.72
N THR A 374 13.59 11.12 -41.03
CA THR A 374 14.26 10.10 -41.87
C THR A 374 15.78 10.11 -41.73
N ALA A 375 16.36 11.21 -41.21
CA ALA A 375 17.81 11.30 -40.97
C ALA A 375 18.33 10.28 -39.92
N ILE A 376 17.44 9.80 -39.03
CA ILE A 376 17.74 8.83 -37.98
C ILE A 376 17.01 7.50 -38.22
N ALA A 377 16.64 7.21 -39.46
CA ALA A 377 15.98 5.95 -39.81
C ALA A 377 16.85 4.75 -39.45
N GLY A 378 16.28 3.71 -38.80
CA GLY A 378 16.97 2.54 -38.31
C GLY A 378 17.72 2.73 -36.99
N ALA A 379 17.83 3.95 -36.47
CA ALA A 379 18.49 4.23 -35.21
C ALA A 379 17.63 3.81 -34.01
N ARG A 380 18.29 3.39 -32.93
CA ARG A 380 17.69 3.26 -31.61
C ARG A 380 17.84 4.58 -30.89
N VAL A 381 16.73 5.17 -30.52
CA VAL A 381 16.62 6.52 -29.93
C VAL A 381 15.96 6.45 -28.57
N GLU A 382 16.27 7.41 -27.72
CA GLU A 382 15.53 7.63 -26.47
C GLU A 382 14.41 8.62 -26.75
N ILE A 383 13.16 8.26 -26.43
CA ILE A 383 12.01 9.16 -26.46
C ILE A 383 11.66 9.66 -25.08
N ALA A 384 11.34 10.94 -24.95
CA ALA A 384 10.80 11.54 -23.74
C ALA A 384 9.39 12.05 -23.98
N TYR A 385 8.46 11.70 -23.08
CA TYR A 385 7.05 12.03 -23.23
C TYR A 385 6.38 12.28 -21.87
N ASP A 386 5.32 13.06 -21.88
CA ASP A 386 4.41 13.20 -20.75
C ASP A 386 3.37 12.06 -20.81
N PRO A 387 3.23 11.21 -19.79
CA PRO A 387 2.25 10.11 -19.82
C PRO A 387 0.79 10.57 -19.87
N LEU A 388 0.50 11.83 -19.54
CA LEU A 388 -0.84 12.42 -19.63
C LEU A 388 -1.09 13.18 -20.94
N ASP A 389 -0.04 13.62 -21.62
CA ASP A 389 -0.12 14.29 -22.92
C ASP A 389 0.93 13.75 -23.89
N THR A 390 0.53 12.77 -24.67
CA THR A 390 1.37 12.16 -25.70
C THR A 390 1.24 12.85 -27.07
N SER A 391 0.69 14.06 -27.15
CA SER A 391 0.52 14.79 -28.42
C SER A 391 1.84 15.15 -29.08
N VAL A 392 2.87 15.39 -28.27
CA VAL A 392 4.25 15.69 -28.71
C VAL A 392 5.21 14.84 -27.92
N ILE A 393 6.09 14.12 -28.63
CA ILE A 393 7.14 13.30 -28.03
C ILE A 393 8.49 13.89 -28.46
N THR A 394 9.42 14.05 -27.50
CA THR A 394 10.77 14.51 -27.79
C THR A 394 11.68 13.29 -28.01
N VAL A 395 12.42 13.30 -29.10
CA VAL A 395 13.34 12.21 -29.50
C VAL A 395 14.78 12.71 -29.32
N TYR A 396 15.56 11.94 -28.56
CA TYR A 396 16.99 12.18 -28.33
C TYR A 396 17.82 11.11 -29.06
N TYR A 397 18.82 11.54 -29.81
CA TYR A 397 19.73 10.64 -30.50
C TYR A 397 21.13 11.23 -30.50
N GLU A 398 22.10 10.57 -29.85
CA GLU A 398 23.48 11.00 -29.70
C GLU A 398 23.62 12.50 -29.36
N ASP A 399 24.51 13.22 -30.06
CA ASP A 399 24.73 14.67 -29.85
C ASP A 399 23.84 15.57 -30.75
N MET A 400 22.75 15.01 -31.32
CA MET A 400 21.82 15.78 -32.13
C MET A 400 20.89 16.62 -31.26
N GLU A 401 20.45 17.77 -31.82
CA GLU A 401 19.40 18.57 -31.19
C GLU A 401 18.11 17.72 -31.00
N PRO A 402 17.41 17.83 -29.86
CA PRO A 402 16.18 17.10 -29.63
C PRO A 402 15.12 17.33 -30.66
N ILE A 403 14.59 16.27 -31.27
CA ILE A 403 13.58 16.33 -32.32
C ILE A 403 12.19 16.20 -31.67
N ARG A 404 11.29 17.13 -31.97
CA ARG A 404 9.89 17.06 -31.55
C ARG A 404 9.07 16.25 -32.56
N ALA A 405 8.83 14.99 -32.23
CA ALA A 405 7.99 14.11 -33.02
C ALA A 405 6.51 14.40 -32.79
N LYS A 406 5.74 14.40 -33.88
CA LYS A 406 4.30 14.63 -33.87
C LYS A 406 3.57 13.40 -34.38
N ARG A 407 2.36 13.21 -33.89
CA ARG A 407 1.50 12.13 -34.35
C ARG A 407 1.26 12.25 -35.87
N VAL A 408 1.49 11.14 -36.56
CA VAL A 408 1.27 11.10 -38.03
C VAL A 408 -0.20 11.28 -38.31
N THR A 409 -0.49 12.31 -39.17
CA THR A 409 -1.82 12.54 -39.71
C THR A 409 -1.85 12.18 -41.19
N ILE A 410 -2.85 11.41 -41.61
CA ILE A 410 -3.01 11.07 -43.03
C ILE A 410 -3.51 12.31 -43.74
N GLY A 411 -2.62 12.93 -44.55
CA GLY A 411 -2.96 14.08 -45.39
C GLY A 411 -3.24 13.68 -46.86
N PRO A 412 -3.80 14.58 -47.68
CA PRO A 412 -4.12 14.32 -49.10
C PRO A 412 -2.88 14.14 -50.00
N TYR A 413 -1.69 14.53 -49.51
CA TYR A 413 -0.43 14.42 -50.25
C TYR A 413 0.68 13.87 -49.40
N ALA A 414 1.50 12.95 -49.97
CA ALA A 414 2.72 12.49 -49.30
C ALA A 414 3.79 13.59 -49.32
N GLN A 415 4.47 13.81 -48.22
CA GLN A 415 5.64 14.69 -48.17
C GLN A 415 6.78 14.11 -49.01
N LYS A 416 7.56 14.97 -49.71
CA LYS A 416 8.76 14.50 -50.41
C LYS A 416 9.77 13.91 -49.42
N LYS A 417 10.16 12.67 -49.67
CA LYS A 417 11.22 12.06 -48.89
C LYS A 417 12.52 12.86 -49.03
N PRO A 418 13.21 13.18 -47.94
CA PRO A 418 14.53 13.81 -48.05
C PRO A 418 15.49 12.85 -48.77
N PRO A 419 16.50 13.39 -49.49
CA PRO A 419 17.50 12.55 -50.17
C PRO A 419 18.28 11.73 -49.16
N ILE A 420 18.47 10.44 -49.44
CA ILE A 420 19.25 9.54 -48.62
C ILE A 420 20.72 10.01 -48.66
N PRO A 421 21.39 10.22 -47.49
CA PRO A 421 22.81 10.55 -47.47
C PRO A 421 23.63 9.51 -48.23
N ILE A 422 24.66 9.94 -48.95
CA ILE A 422 25.53 9.03 -49.78
C ILE A 422 26.14 7.93 -48.95
N ALA A 423 26.42 8.17 -47.66
CA ALA A 423 26.90 7.18 -46.70
C ALA A 423 25.92 6.06 -46.37
N MET A 424 24.61 6.27 -46.65
CA MET A 424 23.51 5.31 -46.39
C MET A 424 23.01 4.65 -47.69
N THR A 425 23.63 4.93 -48.86
CA THR A 425 23.27 4.25 -50.10
C THR A 425 23.78 2.78 -50.02
N ASP A 426 22.90 1.86 -50.41
CA ASP A 426 23.22 0.44 -50.38
C ASP A 426 24.47 0.18 -51.23
N ALA A 427 25.49 -0.42 -50.58
CA ALA A 427 26.61 -1.00 -51.30
C ALA A 427 26.11 -2.27 -52.00
N VAL A 428 26.24 -2.33 -53.35
CA VAL A 428 25.89 -3.54 -54.10
C VAL A 428 26.99 -4.60 -53.83
N PRO A 429 26.74 -5.63 -53.03
CA PRO A 429 27.74 -6.63 -52.72
C PRO A 429 27.93 -7.53 -53.96
N ALA A 430 29.19 -7.90 -54.26
CA ALA A 430 29.50 -8.84 -55.33
C ALA A 430 29.04 -10.26 -54.99
N THR A 431 29.04 -10.63 -53.68
CA THR A 431 28.57 -11.92 -53.16
C THR A 431 27.94 -11.74 -51.76
N SER A 432 27.19 -12.74 -51.32
CA SER A 432 26.68 -12.77 -49.93
C SER A 432 27.80 -13.25 -48.99
N ARG A 433 28.54 -12.32 -48.42
CA ARG A 433 29.58 -12.60 -47.41
C ARG A 433 29.10 -13.47 -46.25
N PHE A 434 27.83 -13.40 -45.92
CA PHE A 434 27.23 -14.23 -44.89
C PHE A 434 27.09 -15.69 -45.33
N LEU A 435 26.59 -15.92 -46.56
CA LEU A 435 26.45 -17.27 -47.09
C LEU A 435 27.82 -17.89 -47.34
N ASP A 436 28.78 -17.13 -47.88
CA ASP A 436 30.17 -17.59 -48.08
C ASP A 436 30.82 -18.00 -46.73
N ALA A 437 30.57 -17.22 -45.66
CA ALA A 437 31.07 -17.58 -44.33
C ALA A 437 30.41 -18.83 -43.75
N LEU A 438 29.09 -19.00 -43.96
CA LEU A 438 28.39 -20.22 -43.56
C LEU A 438 28.85 -21.45 -44.33
N GLU A 439 29.06 -21.32 -45.64
CA GLU A 439 29.57 -22.42 -46.47
C GLU A 439 30.97 -22.82 -46.03
N LYS A 440 31.84 -21.86 -45.77
CA LYS A 440 33.18 -22.12 -45.26
C LYS A 440 33.11 -22.88 -43.90
N ARG A 441 32.32 -22.44 -43.01
CA ARG A 441 32.13 -23.10 -41.69
C ARG A 441 31.59 -24.52 -41.84
N TYR A 442 30.55 -24.69 -42.68
CA TYR A 442 29.98 -26.01 -42.97
C TYR A 442 31.00 -26.98 -43.56
N ASN A 443 31.84 -26.50 -44.50
CA ASN A 443 32.88 -27.29 -45.11
C ASN A 443 33.99 -27.65 -44.10
N GLU A 444 34.33 -26.75 -43.17
CA GLU A 444 35.29 -27.03 -42.09
C GLU A 444 34.72 -28.07 -41.10
N GLU A 445 33.46 -27.96 -40.72
CA GLU A 445 32.78 -28.94 -39.84
C GLU A 445 32.70 -30.33 -40.50
N ASN A 446 32.37 -30.40 -41.79
CA ASN A 446 32.33 -31.66 -42.56
C ASN A 446 33.72 -32.27 -42.73
N ARG A 447 34.76 -31.47 -42.92
CA ARG A 447 36.11 -31.92 -42.99
C ARG A 447 36.59 -32.49 -41.67
N MET A 448 36.31 -31.80 -40.55
CA MET A 448 36.59 -32.30 -39.20
C MET A 448 35.84 -33.61 -38.90
N ALA A 449 34.57 -33.72 -39.31
CA ALA A 449 33.81 -34.95 -39.18
C ALA A 449 34.37 -36.09 -40.05
N ALA A 450 34.76 -35.80 -41.28
CA ALA A 450 35.39 -36.77 -42.16
C ALA A 450 36.77 -37.25 -41.62
N ASP A 451 37.59 -36.33 -41.11
CA ASP A 451 38.87 -36.64 -40.49
C ASP A 451 38.70 -37.46 -39.19
N ALA A 452 37.61 -37.22 -38.44
CA ALA A 452 37.28 -38.01 -37.24
C ALA A 452 36.85 -39.45 -37.56
N ILE A 453 36.23 -39.67 -38.73
CA ILE A 453 35.76 -41.00 -39.19
C ILE A 453 36.85 -41.74 -40.03
N SER A 454 37.86 -41.00 -40.45
CA SER A 454 38.91 -41.56 -41.30
C SER A 454 39.80 -42.57 -40.55
N PHE A 455 39.84 -43.81 -41.03
CA PHE A 455 40.72 -44.88 -40.51
C PHE A 455 42.20 -44.48 -40.47
N GLY A 456 42.62 -43.47 -41.20
CA GLY A 456 43.99 -42.95 -41.20
C GLY A 456 44.41 -42.27 -39.91
N SER A 457 43.46 -41.71 -39.17
CA SER A 457 43.68 -41.11 -37.84
C SER A 457 43.91 -42.17 -36.73
N TYR A 458 43.33 -43.37 -36.89
CA TYR A 458 43.55 -44.49 -35.98
C TYR A 458 44.95 -45.07 -36.12
N ARG A 459 45.51 -45.24 -37.36
CA ARG A 459 46.87 -45.74 -37.62
C ARG A 459 47.96 -44.79 -37.07
N LYS A 460 47.75 -43.48 -37.05
CA LYS A 460 48.69 -42.51 -36.48
C LYS A 460 48.78 -42.55 -34.95
N LYS A 461 47.71 -42.98 -34.26
CA LYS A 461 47.75 -43.14 -32.80
C LYS A 461 48.44 -44.42 -32.33
N GLU A 462 48.40 -45.51 -33.11
CA GLU A 462 49.07 -46.75 -32.74
C GLU A 462 50.62 -46.69 -32.92
N VAL A 463 51.12 -45.85 -33.83
CA VAL A 463 52.57 -45.67 -34.04
C VAL A 463 53.18 -44.71 -33.01
N ALA A 464 52.41 -43.87 -32.31
CA ALA A 464 52.91 -42.97 -31.27
C ALA A 464 52.93 -43.59 -29.87
N GLY A 465 52.51 -44.86 -29.71
CA GLY A 465 52.35 -45.54 -28.39
C GLY A 465 53.44 -46.65 -28.16
N HIS A 466 54.40 -46.82 -29.04
CA HIS A 466 55.50 -47.73 -28.85
C HIS A 466 56.85 -47.10 -29.32
N VAL A 467 57.38 -46.23 -28.46
CA VAL A 467 58.84 -46.04 -28.25
C VAL A 467 59.02 -45.60 -26.80
#